data_658c7d1215d1178a6c11979adb11752d
#
_entry.id   658c7d1215d1178a6c11979adb11752d
#
_cell.length_a   1.000
_cell.length_b   1.000
_cell.length_c   1.000
_cell.angle_alpha   90.00
_cell.angle_beta   90.00
_cell.angle_gamma   90.00
#
_symmetry.space_group_name_H-M   'P 1'
#
loop_
_entity.id
_entity.type
_entity.pdbx_description
1 polymer ?
#
loop_
_entity_poly.entity_id
_entity_poly.type
_entity_poly.pdbx_seq_one_letter_code
_entity_poly.pdbx_strand_id
1 'polypeptide(L)'
;MADATDHVEKLQRAVKDLKGAEEKVRQAAEMAAGLLRGMGLSGVAEKVENVSQRVDRSCRQACDATDEVCAKLMDQICVLDLIVTLKDKFAQPLAAVDALLAELKGRNALDWQGIGAEAYKEHTDVQNGAAEELGKSAIMVADVLLADIKSAQEYSNAMAVAFATAGAGFLAALVNFPPPQTPIGVAAAILALCALIAALFTCAAAYTKRQADIREGLSKLRSPVDGKSKFGKGRWPQRTLYS
;
A
#
# COMPACT_ATOMS: atom_id res chain seq x y z
N MET A 1 13.66 -0.45 -6.53
CA MET A 1 13.86 -1.52 -5.52
C MET A 1 14.39 -0.99 -4.18
N ALA A 2 15.42 -0.15 -4.14
CA ALA A 2 15.96 0.41 -2.89
C ALA A 2 14.89 1.10 -2.01
N ASP A 3 13.93 1.77 -2.61
CA ASP A 3 12.94 2.60 -1.91
C ASP A 3 11.94 1.76 -1.06
N ALA A 4 11.39 0.67 -1.58
CA ALA A 4 10.41 -0.14 -0.84
C ALA A 4 11.04 -0.88 0.35
N THR A 5 12.27 -1.40 0.19
CA THR A 5 13.01 -2.05 1.27
C THR A 5 13.35 -1.04 2.38
N ASP A 6 13.74 0.20 2.01
CA ASP A 6 14.02 1.27 2.97
C ASP A 6 12.78 1.65 3.79
N HIS A 7 11.59 1.67 3.17
CA HIS A 7 10.33 1.92 3.88
C HIS A 7 10.00 0.81 4.90
N VAL A 8 10.18 -0.45 4.53
CA VAL A 8 9.97 -1.59 5.44
C VAL A 8 10.97 -1.53 6.61
N GLU A 9 12.25 -1.27 6.33
CA GLU A 9 13.26 -1.13 7.38
C GLU A 9 12.97 0.04 8.34
N LYS A 10 12.56 1.20 7.82
CA LYS A 10 12.15 2.35 8.66
C LYS A 10 10.99 2.00 9.56
N LEU A 11 9.98 1.32 9.03
CA LEU A 11 8.82 0.90 9.79
C LEU A 11 9.20 -0.11 10.88
N GLN A 12 10.02 -1.11 10.56
CA GLN A 12 10.52 -2.08 11.53
C GLN A 12 11.36 -1.45 12.63
N ARG A 13 12.20 -0.44 12.30
CA ARG A 13 12.95 0.33 13.31
C ARG A 13 12.00 1.09 14.24
N ALA A 14 11.01 1.78 13.68
CA ALA A 14 10.03 2.53 14.46
C ALA A 14 9.22 1.61 15.41
N VAL A 15 8.85 0.40 14.96
CA VAL A 15 8.21 -0.62 15.81
C VAL A 15 9.14 -1.07 16.94
N LYS A 16 10.41 -1.33 16.64
CA LYS A 16 11.39 -1.72 17.65
C LYS A 16 11.58 -0.63 18.70
N ASP A 17 11.67 0.63 18.28
CA ASP A 17 11.82 1.77 19.17
C ASP A 17 10.57 1.96 20.03
N LEU A 18 9.39 1.78 19.47
CA LEU A 18 8.11 1.82 20.20
C LEU A 18 8.04 0.71 21.27
N LYS A 19 8.38 -0.54 20.93
CA LYS A 19 8.45 -1.67 21.87
C LYS A 19 9.46 -1.39 22.99
N GLY A 20 10.64 -0.84 22.66
CA GLY A 20 11.64 -0.47 23.64
C GLY A 20 11.19 0.66 24.57
N ALA A 21 10.45 1.65 24.07
CA ALA A 21 9.89 2.73 24.87
C ALA A 21 8.76 2.22 25.79
N GLU A 22 7.86 1.38 25.27
CA GLU A 22 6.77 0.74 26.03
C GLU A 22 7.30 -0.06 27.21
N GLU A 23 8.29 -0.93 27.00
CA GLU A 23 8.91 -1.75 28.05
C GLU A 23 9.48 -0.88 29.18
N LYS A 24 10.16 0.22 28.84
CA LYS A 24 10.69 1.17 29.83
C LYS A 24 9.57 1.86 30.61
N VAL A 25 8.47 2.25 29.92
CA VAL A 25 7.29 2.85 30.59
C VAL A 25 6.67 1.85 31.56
N ARG A 26 6.54 0.60 31.19
CA ARG A 26 6.02 -0.48 32.05
C ARG A 26 6.85 -0.64 33.29
N GLN A 27 8.18 -0.75 33.17
CA GLN A 27 9.11 -0.88 34.31
C GLN A 27 9.04 0.35 35.23
N ALA A 28 9.01 1.56 34.67
CA ALA A 28 8.90 2.78 35.46
C ALA A 28 7.53 2.90 36.16
N ALA A 29 6.45 2.48 35.53
CA ALA A 29 5.12 2.47 36.13
C ALA A 29 5.03 1.46 37.29
N GLU A 30 5.61 0.27 37.17
CA GLU A 30 5.70 -0.74 38.23
C GLU A 30 6.47 -0.20 39.44
N MET A 31 7.62 0.43 39.22
CA MET A 31 8.41 1.06 40.30
C MET A 31 7.63 2.20 40.97
N ALA A 32 7.00 3.09 40.20
CA ALA A 32 6.23 4.17 40.72
C ALA A 32 5.01 3.67 41.52
N ALA A 33 4.30 2.66 41.04
CA ALA A 33 3.19 2.05 41.77
C ALA A 33 3.63 1.43 43.12
N GLY A 34 4.79 0.77 43.13
CA GLY A 34 5.40 0.22 44.35
C GLY A 34 5.69 1.32 45.39
N LEU A 35 6.31 2.42 44.98
CA LEU A 35 6.60 3.56 45.83
C LEU A 35 5.30 4.23 46.38
N LEU A 36 4.31 4.41 45.53
CA LEU A 36 3.01 5.00 45.91
C LEU A 36 2.26 4.14 46.93
N ARG A 37 2.31 2.81 46.79
CA ARG A 37 1.76 1.87 47.79
C ARG A 37 2.50 2.00 49.14
N GLY A 38 3.82 2.10 49.08
CA GLY A 38 4.63 2.32 50.30
C GLY A 38 4.28 3.65 51.02
N MET A 39 3.82 4.67 50.30
CA MET A 39 3.33 5.94 50.83
C MET A 39 1.83 5.92 51.21
N GLY A 40 1.14 4.81 51.13
CA GLY A 40 -0.29 4.72 51.46
C GLY A 40 -1.23 5.22 50.34
N LEU A 41 -0.72 5.50 49.15
CA LEU A 41 -1.49 6.04 48.01
C LEU A 41 -1.94 4.93 47.04
N SER A 42 -2.58 3.88 47.54
CA SER A 42 -2.95 2.68 46.77
C SER A 42 -3.86 2.98 45.59
N GLY A 43 -4.83 3.92 45.73
CA GLY A 43 -5.72 4.27 44.62
C GLY A 43 -5.03 5.02 43.48
N VAL A 44 -3.91 5.70 43.74
CA VAL A 44 -3.08 6.31 42.68
C VAL A 44 -2.22 5.25 42.01
N ALA A 45 -1.65 4.32 42.80
CA ALA A 45 -0.87 3.22 42.29
C ALA A 45 -1.68 2.37 41.30
N GLU A 46 -2.92 2.04 41.63
CA GLU A 46 -3.82 1.29 40.75
C GLU A 46 -4.09 2.03 39.42
N LYS A 47 -4.26 3.36 39.46
CA LYS A 47 -4.43 4.15 38.23
C LYS A 47 -3.18 4.11 37.35
N VAL A 48 -1.98 4.18 37.94
CA VAL A 48 -0.71 4.08 37.20
C VAL A 48 -0.59 2.72 36.49
N GLU A 49 -0.89 1.63 37.20
CA GLU A 49 -0.88 0.28 36.65
C GLU A 49 -1.90 0.11 35.53
N ASN A 50 -3.13 0.60 35.71
CA ASN A 50 -4.18 0.56 34.69
C ASN A 50 -3.77 1.29 33.40
N VAL A 51 -3.11 2.45 33.52
CA VAL A 51 -2.59 3.20 32.36
C VAL A 51 -1.48 2.40 31.68
N SER A 52 -0.53 1.85 32.42
CA SER A 52 0.55 1.04 31.90
C SER A 52 0.03 -0.17 31.10
N GLN A 53 -0.98 -0.88 31.64
CA GLN A 53 -1.61 -2.02 30.97
C GLN A 53 -2.33 -1.62 29.66
N ARG A 54 -2.93 -0.43 29.62
CA ARG A 54 -3.55 0.11 28.40
C ARG A 54 -2.51 0.47 27.35
N VAL A 55 -1.39 1.06 27.75
CA VAL A 55 -0.25 1.35 26.87
C VAL A 55 0.29 0.07 26.26
N ASP A 56 0.60 -0.95 27.08
CA ASP A 56 1.07 -2.26 26.62
C ASP A 56 0.13 -2.88 25.59
N ARG A 57 -1.18 -2.95 25.90
CA ARG A 57 -2.17 -3.53 24.98
C ARG A 57 -2.23 -2.79 23.65
N SER A 58 -2.25 -1.45 23.70
CA SER A 58 -2.33 -0.64 22.48
C SER A 58 -1.05 -0.72 21.64
N CYS A 59 0.12 -0.77 22.29
CA CYS A 59 1.39 -0.95 21.59
C CYS A 59 1.47 -2.33 20.92
N ARG A 60 1.04 -3.40 21.57
CA ARG A 60 0.99 -4.74 20.96
C ARG A 60 0.07 -4.78 19.75
N GLN A 61 -1.14 -4.25 19.87
CA GLN A 61 -2.08 -4.18 18.74
C GLN A 61 -1.50 -3.40 17.54
N ALA A 62 -0.82 -2.28 17.82
CA ALA A 62 -0.15 -1.49 16.80
C ALA A 62 0.99 -2.26 16.12
N CYS A 63 1.78 -3.00 16.89
CA CYS A 63 2.87 -3.82 16.37
C CYS A 63 2.36 -4.97 15.50
N ASP A 64 1.32 -5.69 15.95
CA ASP A 64 0.71 -6.79 15.20
C ASP A 64 0.15 -6.30 13.85
N ALA A 65 -0.54 -5.15 13.85
CA ALA A 65 -1.03 -4.52 12.62
C ALA A 65 0.12 -4.12 11.67
N THR A 66 1.26 -3.73 12.23
CA THR A 66 2.44 -3.34 11.43
C THR A 66 3.11 -4.54 10.79
N ASP A 67 3.22 -5.67 11.48
CA ASP A 67 3.78 -6.89 10.93
C ASP A 67 2.97 -7.36 9.71
N GLU A 68 1.65 -7.22 9.73
CA GLU A 68 0.77 -7.48 8.58
C GLU A 68 1.04 -6.50 7.41
N VAL A 69 1.25 -5.22 7.71
CA VAL A 69 1.57 -4.21 6.69
C VAL A 69 2.94 -4.46 6.08
N CYS A 70 3.95 -4.80 6.89
CA CYS A 70 5.28 -5.14 6.39
C CYS A 70 5.25 -6.34 5.44
N ALA A 71 4.52 -7.41 5.79
CA ALA A 71 4.34 -8.56 4.91
C ALA A 71 3.74 -8.16 3.56
N LYS A 72 2.67 -7.36 3.57
CA LYS A 72 2.03 -6.86 2.34
C LYS A 72 2.93 -5.94 1.51
N LEU A 73 3.78 -5.13 2.14
CA LEU A 73 4.75 -4.29 1.42
C LEU A 73 5.85 -5.13 0.75
N MET A 74 6.29 -6.20 1.41
CA MET A 74 7.26 -7.13 0.81
C MET A 74 6.68 -7.85 -0.42
N ASP A 75 5.43 -8.27 -0.36
CA ASP A 75 4.73 -8.85 -1.53
C ASP A 75 4.66 -7.87 -2.71
N GLN A 76 4.57 -6.57 -2.44
CA GLN A 76 4.52 -5.54 -3.49
C GLN A 76 5.85 -5.35 -4.24
N ILE A 77 6.99 -5.77 -3.67
CA ILE A 77 8.28 -5.75 -4.38
C ILE A 77 8.21 -6.65 -5.63
N CYS A 78 7.56 -7.81 -5.52
CA CYS A 78 7.34 -8.70 -6.65
C CYS A 78 6.44 -8.06 -7.73
N VAL A 79 5.52 -7.18 -7.33
CA VAL A 79 4.63 -6.46 -8.25
C VAL A 79 5.37 -5.41 -9.06
N LEU A 80 6.46 -4.81 -8.56
CA LEU A 80 7.30 -3.88 -9.32
C LEU A 80 7.91 -4.55 -10.55
N ASP A 81 8.38 -5.77 -10.44
CA ASP A 81 8.91 -6.53 -11.58
C ASP A 81 7.81 -6.82 -12.63
N LEU A 82 6.59 -7.06 -12.17
CA LEU A 82 5.43 -7.21 -13.05
C LEU A 82 5.12 -5.89 -13.79
N ILE A 83 5.18 -4.75 -13.12
CA ILE A 83 4.94 -3.42 -13.73
C ILE A 83 5.98 -3.14 -14.82
N VAL A 84 7.27 -3.38 -14.54
CA VAL A 84 8.34 -3.24 -15.52
C VAL A 84 8.12 -4.17 -16.70
N THR A 85 7.76 -5.43 -16.42
CA THR A 85 7.45 -6.42 -17.48
C THR A 85 6.28 -5.97 -18.34
N LEU A 86 5.20 -5.47 -17.76
CA LEU A 86 4.03 -4.98 -18.48
C LEU A 86 4.36 -3.74 -19.33
N LYS A 87 5.13 -2.79 -18.82
CA LYS A 87 5.48 -1.57 -19.56
C LYS A 87 6.53 -1.84 -20.63
N ASP A 88 7.63 -2.46 -20.27
CA ASP A 88 8.81 -2.53 -21.13
C ASP A 88 8.81 -3.77 -22.03
N LYS A 89 8.36 -4.91 -21.52
CA LYS A 89 8.41 -6.18 -22.27
C LYS A 89 7.09 -6.54 -22.95
N PHE A 90 6.00 -5.86 -22.63
CA PHE A 90 4.70 -6.17 -23.21
C PHE A 90 4.11 -4.97 -23.97
N ALA A 91 3.90 -3.83 -23.32
CA ALA A 91 3.23 -2.68 -23.94
C ALA A 91 4.10 -2.04 -25.05
N GLN A 92 5.41 -1.88 -24.84
CA GLN A 92 6.32 -1.33 -25.86
C GLN A 92 6.44 -2.23 -27.10
N PRO A 93 6.67 -3.56 -26.99
CA PRO A 93 6.66 -4.42 -28.16
C PRO A 93 5.32 -4.44 -28.91
N LEU A 94 4.18 -4.35 -28.21
CA LEU A 94 2.88 -4.24 -28.85
C LEU A 94 2.71 -2.95 -29.64
N ALA A 95 3.19 -1.82 -29.15
CA ALA A 95 3.20 -0.57 -29.90
C ALA A 95 4.10 -0.66 -31.16
N ALA A 96 5.23 -1.37 -31.08
CA ALA A 96 6.08 -1.64 -32.23
C ALA A 96 5.40 -2.56 -33.26
N VAL A 97 4.67 -3.58 -32.81
CA VAL A 97 3.87 -4.45 -33.69
C VAL A 97 2.77 -3.66 -34.38
N ASP A 98 2.09 -2.76 -33.69
CA ASP A 98 1.05 -1.88 -34.27
C ASP A 98 1.64 -1.01 -35.38
N ALA A 99 2.82 -0.40 -35.15
CA ALA A 99 3.53 0.37 -36.16
C ALA A 99 3.90 -0.45 -37.41
N LEU A 100 4.42 -1.69 -37.21
CA LEU A 100 4.75 -2.61 -38.30
C LEU A 100 3.50 -3.04 -39.08
N LEU A 101 2.39 -3.31 -38.42
CA LEU A 101 1.12 -3.66 -39.05
C LEU A 101 0.56 -2.49 -39.85
N ALA A 102 0.69 -1.25 -39.35
CA ALA A 102 0.32 -0.05 -40.11
C ALA A 102 1.18 0.15 -41.37
N GLU A 103 2.50 -0.11 -41.29
CA GLU A 103 3.41 -0.06 -42.42
C GLU A 103 3.08 -1.14 -43.47
N LEU A 104 2.84 -2.39 -43.03
CA LEU A 104 2.43 -3.48 -43.90
C LEU A 104 1.12 -3.18 -44.62
N LYS A 105 0.16 -2.57 -43.95
CA LYS A 105 -1.10 -2.12 -44.54
C LYS A 105 -0.85 -1.09 -45.65
N GLY A 106 0.02 -0.11 -45.39
CA GLY A 106 0.38 0.90 -46.38
C GLY A 106 1.04 0.33 -47.62
N ARG A 107 1.96 -0.64 -47.48
CA ARG A 107 2.69 -1.26 -48.58
C ARG A 107 1.80 -2.21 -49.40
N ASN A 108 0.98 -3.04 -48.76
CA ASN A 108 0.14 -4.03 -49.49
C ASN A 108 -1.11 -3.40 -50.13
N ALA A 109 -1.48 -2.16 -49.75
CA ALA A 109 -2.65 -1.50 -50.32
C ALA A 109 -2.45 -1.03 -51.77
N LEU A 110 -1.20 -0.91 -52.25
CA LEU A 110 -0.90 -0.33 -53.53
C LEU A 110 -1.04 -1.34 -54.71
N ASP A 111 -0.73 -2.61 -54.45
CA ASP A 111 -0.60 -3.61 -55.53
C ASP A 111 -1.66 -4.71 -55.54
N TRP A 112 -2.46 -4.84 -54.49
CA TRP A 112 -3.45 -5.91 -54.35
C TRP A 112 -4.89 -5.37 -54.38
N GLN A 113 -5.66 -5.80 -55.38
CA GLN A 113 -7.05 -5.38 -55.61
C GLN A 113 -8.01 -6.60 -55.66
N GLY A 114 -9.28 -6.32 -55.32
CA GLY A 114 -10.36 -7.30 -55.35
C GLY A 114 -10.87 -7.71 -53.97
N ILE A 115 -11.87 -8.58 -53.95
CA ILE A 115 -12.59 -8.99 -52.70
C ILE A 115 -11.65 -9.54 -51.63
N GLY A 116 -10.61 -10.29 -52.03
CA GLY A 116 -9.61 -10.80 -51.10
C GLY A 116 -8.76 -9.72 -50.44
N ALA A 117 -8.44 -8.66 -51.20
CA ALA A 117 -7.70 -7.50 -50.66
C ALA A 117 -8.53 -6.70 -49.65
N GLU A 118 -9.82 -6.52 -49.93
CA GLU A 118 -10.75 -5.85 -49.03
C GLU A 118 -10.94 -6.61 -47.70
N ALA A 119 -11.18 -7.93 -47.81
CA ALA A 119 -11.28 -8.80 -46.63
C ALA A 119 -9.99 -8.83 -45.79
N TYR A 120 -8.81 -8.78 -46.43
CA TYR A 120 -7.53 -8.69 -45.73
C TYR A 120 -7.37 -7.34 -44.98
N LYS A 121 -7.71 -6.25 -45.64
CA LYS A 121 -7.67 -4.90 -45.01
C LYS A 121 -8.56 -4.83 -43.81
N GLU A 122 -9.82 -5.25 -43.94
CA GLU A 122 -10.77 -5.27 -42.84
C GLU A 122 -10.28 -6.08 -41.64
N HIS A 123 -9.74 -7.29 -41.93
CA HIS A 123 -9.19 -8.16 -40.87
C HIS A 123 -7.94 -7.56 -40.20
N THR A 124 -7.05 -6.94 -40.97
CA THR A 124 -5.87 -6.24 -40.42
C THR A 124 -6.25 -5.06 -39.55
N ASP A 125 -7.29 -4.30 -39.93
CA ASP A 125 -7.80 -3.20 -39.10
C ASP A 125 -8.34 -3.66 -37.74
N VAL A 126 -9.04 -4.79 -37.72
CA VAL A 126 -9.54 -5.39 -36.48
C VAL A 126 -8.37 -5.86 -35.60
N GLN A 127 -7.35 -6.47 -36.17
CA GLN A 127 -6.16 -6.92 -35.43
C GLN A 127 -5.33 -5.76 -34.89
N ASN A 128 -5.13 -4.70 -35.68
CA ASN A 128 -4.44 -3.49 -35.23
C ASN A 128 -5.16 -2.86 -34.04
N GLY A 129 -6.46 -2.68 -34.16
CA GLY A 129 -7.23 -2.13 -33.05
C GLY A 129 -7.25 -3.01 -31.81
N ALA A 130 -7.16 -4.33 -31.96
CA ALA A 130 -7.03 -5.24 -30.82
C ALA A 130 -5.64 -5.14 -30.17
N ALA A 131 -4.57 -5.02 -30.95
CA ALA A 131 -3.21 -4.84 -30.44
C ALA A 131 -3.06 -3.52 -29.67
N GLU A 132 -3.61 -2.42 -30.24
CA GLU A 132 -3.64 -1.11 -29.58
C GLU A 132 -4.42 -1.14 -28.24
N GLU A 133 -5.60 -1.76 -28.24
CA GLU A 133 -6.42 -1.92 -27.04
C GLU A 133 -5.69 -2.74 -25.96
N LEU A 134 -4.99 -3.81 -26.35
CA LEU A 134 -4.20 -4.63 -25.43
C LEU A 134 -3.03 -3.84 -24.84
N GLY A 135 -2.32 -3.06 -25.65
CA GLY A 135 -1.24 -2.19 -25.20
C GLY A 135 -1.73 -1.14 -24.22
N LYS A 136 -2.84 -0.45 -24.51
CA LYS A 136 -3.48 0.51 -23.60
C LYS A 136 -3.91 -0.14 -22.28
N SER A 137 -4.48 -1.33 -22.35
CA SER A 137 -4.90 -2.08 -21.17
C SER A 137 -3.70 -2.47 -20.29
N ALA A 138 -2.60 -2.90 -20.88
CA ALA A 138 -1.37 -3.24 -20.16
C ALA A 138 -0.77 -2.03 -19.43
N ILE A 139 -0.74 -0.85 -20.08
CA ILE A 139 -0.30 0.39 -19.46
C ILE A 139 -1.23 0.78 -18.30
N MET A 140 -2.54 0.67 -18.50
CA MET A 140 -3.53 1.00 -17.46
C MET A 140 -3.39 0.09 -16.23
N VAL A 141 -3.16 -1.22 -16.43
CA VAL A 141 -2.87 -2.15 -15.32
C VAL A 141 -1.61 -1.72 -14.58
N ALA A 142 -0.54 -1.43 -15.31
CA ALA A 142 0.73 -0.99 -14.72
C ALA A 142 0.57 0.32 -13.92
N ASP A 143 -0.23 1.27 -14.40
CA ASP A 143 -0.47 2.54 -13.72
C ASP A 143 -1.31 2.35 -12.44
N VAL A 144 -2.32 1.47 -12.45
CA VAL A 144 -3.10 1.10 -11.26
C VAL A 144 -2.20 0.45 -10.20
N LEU A 145 -1.34 -0.47 -10.60
CA LEU A 145 -0.40 -1.14 -9.69
C LEU A 145 0.62 -0.15 -9.12
N LEU A 146 1.12 0.78 -9.93
CA LEU A 146 2.05 1.81 -9.47
C LEU A 146 1.40 2.77 -8.45
N ALA A 147 0.14 3.15 -8.69
CA ALA A 147 -0.62 3.97 -7.76
C ALA A 147 -0.86 3.24 -6.42
N ASP A 148 -1.11 1.92 -6.46
CA ASP A 148 -1.24 1.10 -5.25
C ASP A 148 0.05 1.05 -4.43
N ILE A 149 1.20 0.83 -5.09
CA ILE A 149 2.51 0.83 -4.43
C ILE A 149 2.78 2.18 -3.77
N LYS A 150 2.55 3.28 -4.49
CA LYS A 150 2.75 4.63 -3.96
C LYS A 150 1.89 4.89 -2.71
N SER A 151 0.62 4.52 -2.76
CA SER A 151 -0.27 4.69 -1.61
C SER A 151 0.12 3.80 -0.43
N ALA A 152 0.69 2.62 -0.67
CA ALA A 152 1.23 1.75 0.38
C ALA A 152 2.48 2.35 1.05
N GLN A 153 3.36 2.98 0.27
CA GLN A 153 4.53 3.70 0.80
C GLN A 153 4.11 4.90 1.66
N GLU A 154 3.14 5.69 1.20
CA GLU A 154 2.59 6.81 1.97
C GLU A 154 1.99 6.33 3.29
N TYR A 155 1.25 5.22 3.28
CA TYR A 155 0.68 4.60 4.47
C TYR A 155 1.77 4.12 5.45
N SER A 156 2.81 3.45 4.96
CA SER A 156 3.91 2.96 5.81
C SER A 156 4.70 4.10 6.45
N ASN A 157 4.93 5.20 5.71
CA ASN A 157 5.55 6.39 6.24
C ASN A 157 4.71 7.04 7.35
N ALA A 158 3.40 7.16 7.14
CA ALA A 158 2.49 7.70 8.15
C ALA A 158 2.53 6.86 9.44
N MET A 159 2.55 5.53 9.33
CA MET A 159 2.68 4.64 10.48
C MET A 159 4.04 4.80 11.18
N ALA A 160 5.14 4.86 10.44
CA ALA A 160 6.47 5.06 11.02
C ALA A 160 6.57 6.36 11.81
N VAL A 161 6.03 7.46 11.27
CA VAL A 161 5.96 8.76 11.97
C VAL A 161 5.08 8.66 13.22
N ALA A 162 3.93 8.00 13.15
CA ALA A 162 3.04 7.82 14.30
C ALA A 162 3.72 7.07 15.43
N PHE A 163 4.42 5.98 15.14
CA PHE A 163 5.14 5.17 16.12
C PHE A 163 6.34 5.92 16.72
N ALA A 164 7.11 6.64 15.90
CA ALA A 164 8.20 7.46 16.37
C ALA A 164 7.70 8.55 17.34
N THR A 165 6.59 9.20 16.99
CA THR A 165 5.97 10.25 17.84
C THR A 165 5.47 9.66 19.17
N ALA A 166 4.78 8.52 19.12
CA ALA A 166 4.31 7.85 20.33
C ALA A 166 5.46 7.37 21.22
N GLY A 167 6.51 6.78 20.61
CA GLY A 167 7.71 6.35 21.31
C GLY A 167 8.42 7.52 22.01
N ALA A 168 8.58 8.65 21.34
CA ALA A 168 9.14 9.86 21.94
C ALA A 168 8.28 10.38 23.09
N GLY A 169 6.95 10.35 22.94
CA GLY A 169 6.01 10.72 24.02
C GLY A 169 6.11 9.80 25.23
N PHE A 170 6.25 8.50 25.04
CA PHE A 170 6.47 7.54 26.12
C PHE A 170 7.81 7.76 26.83
N LEU A 171 8.89 8.03 26.08
CA LEU A 171 10.19 8.35 26.67
C LEU A 171 10.13 9.67 27.49
N ALA A 172 9.43 10.68 27.01
CA ALA A 172 9.21 11.92 27.76
C ALA A 172 8.39 11.68 29.05
N ALA A 173 7.44 10.75 29.03
CA ALA A 173 6.70 10.36 30.22
C ALA A 173 7.60 9.73 31.32
N LEU A 174 8.61 8.95 30.90
CA LEU A 174 9.54 8.27 31.84
C LEU A 174 10.26 9.24 32.78
N VAL A 175 10.66 10.40 32.27
CA VAL A 175 11.39 11.41 33.05
C VAL A 175 10.52 11.94 34.21
N ASN A 176 9.21 11.87 34.07
CA ASN A 176 8.23 12.41 35.03
C ASN A 176 7.51 11.35 35.86
N PHE A 177 7.91 10.07 35.79
CA PHE A 177 7.36 8.99 36.63
C PHE A 177 7.82 9.02 38.10
N PRO A 178 9.09 9.38 38.41
CA PRO A 178 9.54 9.41 39.79
C PRO A 178 8.71 10.42 40.64
N PRO A 179 8.38 10.09 41.91
CA PRO A 179 7.75 11.05 42.80
C PRO A 179 8.66 12.28 43.09
N PRO A 180 8.10 13.48 43.22
CA PRO A 180 6.66 13.83 43.29
C PRO A 180 5.99 14.03 41.91
N GLN A 181 6.68 13.84 40.79
CA GLN A 181 6.23 14.17 39.45
C GLN A 181 5.36 13.07 38.80
N THR A 182 5.11 11.95 39.49
CA THR A 182 4.32 10.81 38.98
C THR A 182 3.00 11.20 38.29
N PRO A 183 2.20 12.15 38.79
CA PRO A 183 0.96 12.56 38.11
C PRO A 183 1.23 13.14 36.71
N ILE A 184 2.34 13.87 36.55
CA ILE A 184 2.76 14.48 35.28
C ILE A 184 3.20 13.39 34.33
N GLY A 185 3.96 12.40 34.81
CA GLY A 185 4.39 11.24 34.03
C GLY A 185 3.21 10.41 33.50
N VAL A 186 2.19 10.17 34.35
CA VAL A 186 0.95 9.51 33.96
C VAL A 186 0.18 10.30 32.91
N ALA A 187 0.06 11.62 33.09
CA ALA A 187 -0.61 12.47 32.10
C ALA A 187 0.11 12.48 30.77
N ALA A 188 1.45 12.54 30.75
CA ALA A 188 2.26 12.48 29.55
C ALA A 188 2.11 11.13 28.82
N ALA A 189 2.08 10.00 29.56
CA ALA A 189 1.86 8.67 28.98
C ALA A 189 0.45 8.55 28.36
N ILE A 190 -0.58 9.12 29.00
CA ILE A 190 -1.94 9.15 28.45
C ILE A 190 -1.98 9.99 27.16
N LEU A 191 -1.33 11.15 27.12
CA LEU A 191 -1.26 11.98 25.92
C LEU A 191 -0.55 11.26 24.76
N ALA A 192 0.56 10.58 25.04
CA ALA A 192 1.26 9.78 24.03
C ALA A 192 0.39 8.64 23.50
N LEU A 193 -0.39 7.98 24.36
CA LEU A 193 -1.35 6.95 23.98
C LEU A 193 -2.48 7.53 23.11
N CYS A 194 -3.03 8.68 23.47
CA CYS A 194 -4.05 9.35 22.65
C CYS A 194 -3.49 9.73 21.27
N ALA A 195 -2.24 10.23 21.21
CA ALA A 195 -1.58 10.53 19.95
C ALA A 195 -1.39 9.26 19.07
N LEU A 196 -0.98 8.14 19.66
CA LEU A 196 -0.87 6.86 18.96
C LEU A 196 -2.21 6.39 18.41
N ILE A 197 -3.27 6.45 19.21
CA ILE A 197 -4.62 6.07 18.80
C ILE A 197 -5.10 6.97 17.64
N ALA A 198 -4.93 8.28 17.76
CA ALA A 198 -5.30 9.23 16.71
C ALA A 198 -4.54 8.94 15.38
N ALA A 199 -3.24 8.64 15.48
CA ALA A 199 -2.43 8.26 14.33
C ALA A 199 -2.89 6.95 13.68
N LEU A 200 -3.27 5.94 14.48
CA LEU A 200 -3.83 4.68 13.97
C LEU A 200 -5.18 4.90 13.26
N PHE A 201 -6.04 5.78 13.76
CA PHE A 201 -7.27 6.16 13.06
C PHE A 201 -6.99 6.86 11.74
N THR A 202 -5.99 7.74 11.68
CA THR A 202 -5.57 8.39 10.44
C THR A 202 -5.05 7.38 9.43
N CYS A 203 -4.26 6.41 9.88
CA CYS A 203 -3.79 5.30 9.06
C CYS A 203 -4.95 4.42 8.55
N ALA A 204 -5.93 4.11 9.39
CA ALA A 204 -7.11 3.35 8.98
C ALA A 204 -7.94 4.10 7.92
N ALA A 205 -8.10 5.42 8.05
CA ALA A 205 -8.76 6.24 7.04
C ALA A 205 -7.99 6.26 5.71
N ALA A 206 -6.66 6.37 5.76
CA ALA A 206 -5.81 6.27 4.57
C ALA A 206 -5.92 4.89 3.89
N TYR A 207 -5.99 3.82 4.67
CA TYR A 207 -6.19 2.46 4.15
C TYR A 207 -7.55 2.27 3.47
N THR A 208 -8.63 2.80 4.05
CA THR A 208 -9.97 2.73 3.43
C THR A 208 -10.03 3.51 2.13
N LYS A 209 -9.41 4.70 2.08
CA LYS A 209 -9.27 5.48 0.85
C LYS A 209 -8.51 4.68 -0.22
N ARG A 210 -7.37 4.10 0.14
CA ARG A 210 -6.59 3.24 -0.77
C ARG A 210 -7.43 2.10 -1.34
N GLN A 211 -8.23 1.42 -0.52
CA GLN A 211 -9.12 0.36 -1.01
C GLN A 211 -10.17 0.87 -2.00
N ALA A 212 -10.69 2.07 -1.79
CA ALA A 212 -11.62 2.70 -2.72
C ALA A 212 -10.93 3.02 -4.06
N ASP A 213 -9.72 3.58 -4.03
CA ASP A 213 -8.93 3.92 -5.22
C ASP A 213 -8.58 2.67 -6.05
N ILE A 214 -8.21 1.56 -5.38
CA ILE A 214 -7.97 0.26 -6.04
C ILE A 214 -9.25 -0.25 -6.70
N ARG A 215 -10.39 -0.21 -6.02
CA ARG A 215 -11.68 -0.64 -6.58
C ARG A 215 -12.07 0.19 -7.79
N GLU A 216 -11.86 1.50 -7.74
CA GLU A 216 -12.08 2.40 -8.87
C GLU A 216 -11.15 2.06 -10.04
N GLY A 217 -9.86 1.85 -9.79
CA GLY A 217 -8.90 1.40 -10.79
C GLY A 217 -9.31 0.08 -11.45
N LEU A 218 -9.70 -0.92 -10.64
CA LEU A 218 -10.21 -2.20 -11.15
C LEU A 218 -11.50 -2.06 -11.95
N SER A 219 -12.40 -1.13 -11.59
CA SER A 219 -13.62 -0.88 -12.37
C SER A 219 -13.30 -0.29 -13.73
N LYS A 220 -12.29 0.59 -13.80
CA LYS A 220 -11.80 1.16 -15.07
C LYS A 220 -11.19 0.07 -15.98
N LEU A 221 -10.52 -0.94 -15.38
CA LEU A 221 -9.97 -2.08 -16.12
C LEU A 221 -11.05 -3.05 -16.63
N ARG A 222 -12.18 -3.15 -15.93
CA ARG A 222 -13.30 -3.99 -16.39
C ARG A 222 -14.10 -3.37 -17.53
N SER A 223 -14.22 -2.06 -17.56
CA SER A 223 -15.02 -1.33 -18.55
C SER A 223 -14.67 -1.63 -20.02
N PRO A 224 -13.39 -1.76 -20.42
CA PRO A 224 -13.03 -2.16 -21.78
C PRO A 224 -13.41 -3.60 -22.13
N VAL A 225 -13.43 -4.49 -21.13
CA VAL A 225 -13.65 -5.93 -21.32
C VAL A 225 -15.14 -6.27 -21.50
N ASP A 226 -16.04 -5.47 -20.92
CA ASP A 226 -17.45 -5.84 -20.74
C ASP A 226 -18.41 -5.53 -21.89
N GLY A 227 -18.00 -4.92 -22.99
CA GLY A 227 -19.04 -4.74 -24.00
C GLY A 227 -18.69 -4.07 -25.33
N LYS A 228 -17.52 -3.46 -25.47
CA LYS A 228 -17.08 -2.82 -26.71
C LYS A 228 -15.66 -3.22 -27.12
N SER A 229 -15.08 -4.18 -26.42
CA SER A 229 -13.75 -4.68 -26.69
C SER A 229 -13.72 -5.39 -28.06
N LYS A 230 -12.70 -5.10 -28.85
CA LYS A 230 -12.39 -5.83 -30.08
C LYS A 230 -12.00 -7.29 -29.79
N PHE A 231 -11.76 -7.62 -28.52
CA PHE A 231 -11.62 -8.99 -28.02
C PHE A 231 -12.98 -9.59 -27.69
N GLY A 232 -13.78 -9.96 -28.65
CA GLY A 232 -15.08 -10.60 -28.43
C GLY A 232 -14.97 -11.76 -27.43
N LYS A 233 -15.60 -11.65 -26.25
CA LYS A 233 -15.56 -12.64 -25.15
C LYS A 233 -14.13 -12.97 -24.65
N GLY A 234 -13.20 -12.00 -24.67
CA GLY A 234 -11.82 -12.19 -24.20
C GLY A 234 -10.95 -13.07 -25.14
N ARG A 235 -11.32 -13.22 -26.39
CA ARG A 235 -10.56 -13.98 -27.38
C ARG A 235 -10.00 -13.05 -28.45
N TRP A 236 -8.78 -13.33 -28.88
CA TRP A 236 -8.16 -12.66 -30.02
C TRP A 236 -9.08 -12.81 -31.25
N PRO A 237 -9.24 -11.77 -32.07
CA PRO A 237 -10.04 -11.85 -33.32
C PRO A 237 -9.53 -12.98 -34.19
N GLN A 238 -10.36 -14.01 -34.38
CA GLN A 238 -10.01 -15.17 -35.20
C GLN A 238 -10.46 -14.91 -36.64
N ARG A 239 -9.63 -15.37 -37.57
CA ARG A 239 -9.98 -15.35 -38.98
C ARG A 239 -11.19 -16.29 -39.19
N THR A 240 -12.32 -15.76 -39.57
CA THR A 240 -13.39 -16.57 -40.12
C THR A 240 -12.93 -17.04 -41.49
N LEU A 241 -12.46 -18.28 -41.53
CA LEU A 241 -12.30 -18.95 -42.82
C LEU A 241 -13.69 -19.09 -43.42
N TYR A 242 -13.94 -18.42 -44.54
CA TYR A 242 -15.13 -18.67 -45.30
C TYR A 242 -15.15 -20.16 -45.67
N SER A 243 -16.11 -20.89 -45.11
CA SER A 243 -16.50 -22.23 -45.54
C SER A 243 -17.37 -22.14 -46.80
#